data_70060cfd3cd630603e85be92de63ce40
#
_entry.id   70060cfd3cd630603e85be92de63ce40
#
_cell.length_a   1.000
_cell.length_b   1.000
_cell.length_c   1.000
_cell.angle_alpha   90.00
_cell.angle_beta   90.00
_cell.angle_gamma   90.00
#
_symmetry.space_group_name_H-M   'P 1'
#
loop_
_entity.id
_entity.type
_entity.pdbx_description
1 polymer ?
#
loop_
_entity_poly.entity_id
_entity_poly.type
_entity_poly.pdbx_seq_one_letter_code
_entity_poly.pdbx_strand_id
1 'polypeptide(L)' 'MGAVENITIDKFPKQGNFLNSLVKVHFHRDVEKSTYGFVVRDDAEEPFVTIIRLANGKFVLDIECQYRIIV' A
#
# COMPACT_ATOMS: atom_id res chain seq x y z
N MET A 1 -5.91 11.76 -6.13
CA MET A 1 -6.29 10.71 -5.30
C MET A 1 -7.70 10.22 -5.50
N GLY A 2 -8.56 10.99 -6.00
CA GLY A 2 -9.93 10.56 -6.19
C GLY A 2 -10.12 9.39 -7.13
N ALA A 3 -9.24 9.21 -8.07
CA ALA A 3 -9.38 8.14 -9.06
C ALA A 3 -9.39 6.74 -8.41
N VAL A 4 -8.65 6.55 -7.33
CA VAL A 4 -8.55 5.25 -6.66
C VAL A 4 -9.86 4.89 -5.97
N GLU A 5 -10.58 5.88 -5.48
CA GLU A 5 -11.81 5.65 -4.72
C GLU A 5 -12.94 5.08 -5.57
N ASN A 6 -12.88 5.28 -6.87
CA ASN A 6 -13.94 4.88 -7.78
C ASN A 6 -13.65 3.58 -8.51
N ILE A 7 -12.56 2.92 -8.15
CA ILE A 7 -12.15 1.67 -8.79
C ILE A 7 -12.44 0.50 -7.84
N THR A 8 -13.23 -0.44 -8.29
CA THR A 8 -13.50 -1.65 -7.52
C THR A 8 -12.38 -2.66 -7.70
N ILE A 9 -12.21 -3.54 -6.73
CA ILE A 9 -11.10 -4.50 -6.73
C ILE A 9 -11.10 -5.42 -7.95
N ASP A 10 -12.25 -5.75 -8.48
CA ASP A 10 -12.38 -6.61 -9.67
C ASP A 10 -11.93 -5.93 -10.95
N LYS A 11 -11.76 -4.60 -10.93
CA LYS A 11 -11.23 -3.83 -12.06
C LYS A 11 -9.73 -3.57 -11.94
N PHE A 12 -9.13 -3.97 -10.84
CA PHE A 12 -7.70 -3.86 -10.68
C PHE A 12 -6.99 -4.86 -11.59
N PRO A 13 -5.74 -4.58 -11.97
CA PRO A 13 -4.88 -5.60 -12.54
C PRO A 13 -4.74 -6.78 -11.59
N LYS A 14 -4.19 -7.88 -12.09
CA LYS A 14 -3.93 -9.04 -11.25
C LYS A 14 -3.15 -8.62 -10.00
N GLN A 15 -3.60 -9.03 -8.84
CA GLN A 15 -2.98 -8.68 -7.56
C GLN A 15 -2.00 -9.75 -7.12
N GLY A 16 -0.94 -9.31 -6.45
CA GLY A 16 0.08 -10.19 -5.91
C GLY A 16 -0.28 -10.78 -4.56
N ASN A 17 0.66 -11.55 -4.00
CA ASN A 17 0.45 -12.29 -2.76
C ASN A 17 0.40 -11.40 -1.51
N PHE A 18 0.85 -10.15 -1.63
CA PHE A 18 0.91 -9.26 -0.46
C PHE A 18 -0.35 -8.45 -0.25
N LEU A 19 -1.35 -8.61 -1.14
CA LEU A 19 -2.63 -7.94 -0.94
C LEU A 19 -3.22 -8.33 0.42
N ASN A 20 -3.69 -7.32 1.16
CA ASN A 20 -4.24 -7.47 2.51
C ASN A 20 -3.22 -7.82 3.59
N SER A 21 -1.93 -7.79 3.28
CA SER A 21 -0.89 -8.04 4.28
C SER A 21 -0.74 -6.86 5.21
N LEU A 22 -0.49 -7.16 6.48
CA LEU A 22 -0.10 -6.15 7.47
C LEU A 22 1.34 -5.73 7.21
N VAL A 23 1.60 -4.45 7.22
CA VAL A 23 2.94 -3.90 6.99
C VAL A 23 3.30 -2.88 8.05
N LYS A 24 4.59 -2.77 8.33
CA LYS A 24 5.14 -1.69 9.12
C LYS A 24 5.79 -0.69 8.18
N VAL A 25 5.38 0.57 8.29
CA VAL A 25 5.72 1.62 7.34
C VAL A 25 6.59 2.67 8.03
N HIS A 26 7.68 3.04 7.36
CA HIS A 26 8.54 4.13 7.75
C HIS A 26 8.59 5.14 6.61
N PHE A 27 8.53 6.42 6.94
CA PHE A 27 8.72 7.45 5.93
C PHE A 27 10.19 7.81 5.81
N HIS A 28 10.61 8.16 4.61
CA HIS A 28 12.03 8.38 4.31
C HIS A 28 12.70 9.41 5.20
N ARG A 29 11.94 10.41 5.67
CA ARG A 29 12.48 11.48 6.49
C ARG A 29 12.39 11.26 7.98
N ASP A 30 11.58 10.27 8.38
CA ASP A 30 11.25 10.03 9.78
C ASP A 30 11.41 8.57 10.10
N VAL A 31 12.65 8.08 9.97
CA VAL A 31 12.93 6.67 10.19
C VAL A 31 12.65 6.22 11.62
N GLU A 32 12.63 7.15 12.57
CA GLU A 32 12.32 6.84 13.96
C GLU A 32 10.83 6.67 14.20
N LYS A 33 10.01 7.18 13.29
CA LYS A 33 8.56 7.08 13.39
C LYS A 33 8.08 6.01 12.43
N SER A 34 7.28 5.12 12.94
CA SER A 34 6.67 4.10 12.12
C SER A 34 5.19 4.01 12.41
N THR A 35 4.46 3.47 11.47
CA THR A 35 3.04 3.20 11.63
C THR A 35 2.74 1.87 10.96
N TYR A 36 1.57 1.33 11.22
CA TYR A 36 1.12 0.10 10.59
C TYR A 36 0.12 0.43 9.49
N GLY A 37 0.01 -0.46 8.53
CA GLY A 37 -0.94 -0.33 7.46
C GLY A 37 -1.23 -1.68 6.85
N PHE A 38 -2.10 -1.67 5.84
CA PHE A 38 -2.42 -2.85 5.07
C PHE A 38 -2.23 -2.55 3.59
N VAL A 39 -1.71 -3.52 2.88
CA VAL A 39 -1.60 -3.43 1.43
C VAL A 39 -3.00 -3.58 0.85
N VAL A 40 -3.51 -2.51 0.23
CA VAL A 40 -4.84 -2.51 -0.35
C VAL A 40 -4.82 -2.65 -1.87
N ARG A 41 -3.66 -2.49 -2.47
CA ARG A 41 -3.43 -2.77 -3.89
C ARG A 41 -1.99 -3.20 -4.08
N ASP A 42 -1.78 -4.28 -4.81
CA ASP A 42 -0.45 -4.83 -5.07
C ASP A 42 -0.46 -5.48 -6.45
N ASP A 43 -0.26 -4.65 -7.48
CA ASP A 43 -0.35 -5.11 -8.86
C ASP A 43 0.78 -6.08 -9.20
N ALA A 44 0.42 -7.26 -9.66
CA ALA A 44 1.37 -8.23 -10.18
C ALA A 44 1.64 -8.03 -11.67
N GLU A 45 0.94 -7.10 -12.29
CA GLU A 45 1.08 -6.74 -13.70
C GLU A 45 0.94 -5.24 -13.85
N GLU A 46 1.16 -4.70 -15.04
CA GLU A 46 1.06 -3.26 -15.25
C GLU A 46 -0.28 -2.71 -14.76
N PRO A 47 -0.23 -1.55 -14.11
CA PRO A 47 0.88 -0.60 -13.95
C PRO A 47 1.81 -0.86 -12.76
N PHE A 48 1.72 -1.98 -12.08
CA PHE A 48 2.58 -2.34 -10.95
C PHE A 48 2.50 -1.35 -9.79
N VAL A 49 1.33 -0.91 -9.46
CA VAL A 49 1.10 0.04 -8.37
C VAL A 49 0.88 -0.73 -7.07
N THR A 50 1.55 -0.30 -6.00
CA THR A 50 1.30 -0.80 -4.65
C THR A 50 0.83 0.35 -3.79
N ILE A 51 -0.32 0.18 -3.15
CA ILE A 51 -0.93 1.18 -2.27
C ILE A 51 -1.12 0.57 -0.91
N ILE A 52 -0.72 1.34 0.11
CA ILE A 52 -0.84 0.93 1.51
C ILE A 52 -1.80 1.91 2.20
N ARG A 53 -2.80 1.36 2.88
CA ARG A 53 -3.68 2.16 3.72
C ARG A 53 -3.10 2.17 5.14
N LEU A 54 -2.77 3.35 5.63
CA LEU A 54 -2.22 3.53 6.96
C LEU A 54 -3.32 3.44 8.03
N ALA A 55 -2.89 3.21 9.26
CA ALA A 55 -3.80 3.11 10.40
C ALA A 55 -4.66 4.36 10.59
N ASN A 56 -4.14 5.53 10.18
CA ASN A 56 -4.89 6.79 10.26
C ASN A 56 -5.88 6.99 9.11
N GLY A 57 -6.01 6.02 8.22
CA GLY A 57 -6.91 6.08 7.08
C GLY A 57 -6.33 6.70 5.82
N LYS A 58 -5.11 7.23 5.88
CA LYS A 58 -4.44 7.78 4.69
C LYS A 58 -3.86 6.68 3.83
N PHE A 59 -3.72 6.97 2.54
CA PHE A 59 -3.13 6.05 1.57
C PHE A 59 -1.78 6.57 1.13
N VAL A 60 -0.82 5.66 0.97
CA VAL A 60 0.51 6.00 0.44
C VAL A 60 0.89 4.98 -0.63
N LEU A 61 1.69 5.45 -1.59
CA LEU A 61 2.31 4.58 -2.57
C LEU A 61 3.59 3.98 -1.99
N ASP A 62 3.95 2.81 -2.45
CA ASP A 62 5.17 2.14 -2.01
C ASP A 62 6.43 2.97 -2.25
N ILE A 63 6.43 3.80 -3.30
CA ILE A 63 7.57 4.67 -3.60
C ILE A 63 7.69 5.86 -2.66
N GLU A 64 6.67 6.15 -1.87
CA GLU A 64 6.65 7.27 -0.94
C GLU A 64 7.16 6.90 0.45
N CYS A 65 7.42 5.65 0.70
CA CYS A 65 7.79 5.16 2.02
C CYS A 65 8.66 3.92 1.92
N GLN A 66 9.17 3.51 3.07
CA GLN A 66 9.77 2.18 3.23
C GLN A 66 8.81 1.34 4.05
N TYR A 67 8.63 0.10 3.67
CA TYR A 67 7.74 -0.79 4.41
C TYR A 67 8.27 -2.22 4.39
N ARG A 68 7.80 -3.01 5.34
CA ARG A 68 8.07 -4.44 5.35
C ARG A 68 6.81 -5.19 5.74
N ILE A 69 6.67 -6.37 5.19
CA ILE A 69 5.56 -7.26 5.51
C ILE A 69 5.79 -7.83 6.91
N ILE A 70 4.74 -7.82 7.72
CA ILE A 70 4.76 -8.41 9.05
C ILE A 70 4.08 -9.77 8.94
N VAL A 71 4.81 -10.79 9.27
CA VAL A 71 4.30 -12.16 9.17
C VAL A 71 3.95 -12.70 10.54
#